data_6e91edb493bf2ee3240e06088d6b63c9
#
_entry.id   6e91edb493bf2ee3240e06088d6b63c9
#
_cell.length_a   1.000
_cell.length_b   1.000
_cell.length_c   1.000
_cell.angle_alpha   90.00
_cell.angle_beta   90.00
_cell.angle_gamma   90.00
#
_symmetry.space_group_name_H-M   'P 1'
#
loop_
_entity.id
_entity.type
_entity.pdbx_description
1 polymer ?
#
loop_
_entity_poly.entity_id
_entity_poly.type
_entity_poly.pdbx_seq_one_letter_code
_entity_poly.pdbx_strand_id
1 'polypeptide(L)'
;MLFRSRSNNYLLTQGLYEEIGGYRERTFPVKDLVRNANRLKAFDLPADATLEWNHTYGNFTDGSARRADLVSGTHLGVMISAETNRSAIDWFGQAFDQKNNIDGYTYWHKEFCGLAALFFALAAMLFLANGLLALPYFAAACQPVEHASYYEIGRASCRERV
;
A
#
# COMPACT_ATOMS: atom_id res chain seq x y z
N MET A 1 14.26 2.69 -15.99
CA MET A 1 14.96 3.74 -15.26
C MET A 1 16.01 3.03 -14.40
N LEU A 2 17.29 3.12 -14.77
CA LEU A 2 18.37 2.42 -14.07
C LEU A 2 18.74 3.24 -12.83
N PHE A 3 18.42 2.74 -11.64
CA PHE A 3 18.98 3.27 -10.40
C PHE A 3 20.49 3.01 -10.41
N ARG A 4 21.24 3.98 -10.87
CA ARG A 4 22.70 3.97 -10.91
C ARG A 4 23.22 4.74 -9.69
N SER A 5 22.82 4.34 -8.48
CA SER A 5 23.45 4.82 -7.25
C SER A 5 24.06 3.62 -6.54
N ARG A 6 25.37 3.46 -6.71
CA ARG A 6 26.16 2.42 -6.04
C ARG A 6 26.37 2.70 -4.54
N SER A 7 25.77 3.76 -4.00
CA SER A 7 26.06 4.27 -2.66
C SER A 7 24.87 4.27 -1.71
N ASN A 8 23.74 3.60 -2.05
CA ASN A 8 22.57 3.56 -1.18
C ASN A 8 22.24 2.12 -0.80
N ASN A 9 22.14 1.88 0.49
CA ASN A 9 21.61 0.62 1.01
C ASN A 9 20.22 0.36 0.43
N TYR A 10 19.94 -0.87 -0.02
CA TYR A 10 18.73 -1.21 -0.75
C TYR A 10 18.07 -2.47 -0.19
N LEU A 11 16.84 -2.33 0.27
CA LEU A 11 15.96 -3.43 0.69
C LEU A 11 14.84 -3.60 -0.34
N LEU A 12 14.65 -4.82 -0.82
CA LEU A 12 13.53 -5.24 -1.65
C LEU A 12 12.68 -6.24 -0.86
N THR A 13 11.41 -5.93 -0.65
CA THR A 13 10.47 -6.90 -0.08
C THR A 13 9.54 -7.42 -1.17
N GLN A 14 9.40 -8.73 -1.28
CA GLN A 14 8.62 -9.40 -2.30
C GLN A 14 7.60 -10.33 -1.67
N GLY A 15 6.35 -10.24 -2.09
CA GLY A 15 5.31 -11.19 -1.70
C GLY A 15 5.47 -12.54 -2.38
N LEU A 16 5.31 -13.64 -1.64
CA LEU A 16 5.35 -14.99 -2.18
C LEU A 16 4.25 -15.24 -3.23
N TYR A 17 3.10 -14.60 -3.03
CA TYR A 17 1.93 -14.67 -3.91
C TYR A 17 1.75 -13.38 -4.71
N GLU A 18 2.87 -12.75 -5.08
CA GLU A 18 2.90 -11.52 -5.86
C GLU A 18 2.34 -11.75 -7.27
N GLU A 19 1.26 -11.09 -7.59
CA GLU A 19 0.55 -11.23 -8.87
C GLU A 19 0.96 -10.17 -9.91
N ILE A 20 1.56 -9.04 -9.49
CA ILE A 20 1.86 -7.90 -10.38
C ILE A 20 3.33 -7.86 -10.79
N GLY A 21 4.24 -8.11 -9.86
CA GLY A 21 5.69 -8.01 -10.09
C GLY A 21 6.19 -8.93 -11.20
N GLY A 22 5.63 -10.15 -11.26
CA GLY A 22 5.97 -11.11 -12.30
C GLY A 22 5.59 -10.68 -13.72
N TYR A 23 4.52 -9.91 -13.92
CA TYR A 23 4.15 -9.36 -15.24
C TYR A 23 5.22 -8.42 -15.76
N ARG A 24 5.71 -7.54 -14.90
CA ARG A 24 6.73 -6.56 -15.28
C ARG A 24 8.07 -7.20 -15.59
N GLU A 25 8.46 -8.21 -14.82
CA GLU A 25 9.73 -8.92 -14.97
C GLU A 25 9.62 -10.15 -15.88
N ARG A 26 8.39 -10.48 -16.35
CA ARG A 26 8.08 -11.66 -17.18
C ARG A 26 8.58 -12.97 -16.57
N THR A 27 8.57 -13.07 -15.25
CA THR A 27 9.06 -14.22 -14.50
C THR A 27 8.00 -14.70 -13.53
N PHE A 28 7.52 -15.92 -13.72
CA PHE A 28 6.62 -16.63 -12.82
C PHE A 28 7.09 -18.08 -12.66
N PRO A 29 6.95 -18.67 -11.50
CA PRO A 29 6.49 -18.11 -10.24
C PRO A 29 7.52 -17.17 -9.59
N VAL A 30 7.09 -16.40 -8.60
CA VAL A 30 7.92 -15.41 -7.88
C VAL A 30 9.25 -15.98 -7.34
N LYS A 31 9.26 -17.25 -6.94
CA LYS A 31 10.49 -17.95 -6.51
C LYS A 31 11.60 -17.97 -7.58
N ASP A 32 11.25 -17.88 -8.86
CA ASP A 32 12.22 -17.92 -9.97
C ASP A 32 12.84 -16.52 -10.22
N LEU A 33 12.31 -15.47 -9.58
CA LEU A 33 12.89 -14.13 -9.63
C LEU A 33 14.33 -14.06 -9.09
N VAL A 34 14.76 -15.05 -8.34
CA VAL A 34 16.15 -15.17 -7.84
C VAL A 34 17.20 -15.29 -8.96
N ARG A 35 16.78 -15.63 -10.18
CA ARG A 35 17.64 -15.73 -11.38
C ARG A 35 17.37 -14.64 -12.40
N ASN A 36 16.51 -13.70 -12.08
CA ASN A 36 16.19 -12.61 -13.00
C ASN A 36 17.39 -11.68 -13.18
N ALA A 37 17.83 -11.49 -14.43
CA ALA A 37 19.02 -10.73 -14.77
C ALA A 37 18.99 -9.29 -14.26
N ASN A 38 17.81 -8.63 -14.26
CA ASN A 38 17.70 -7.27 -13.75
C ASN A 38 17.87 -7.22 -12.23
N ARG A 39 17.39 -8.24 -11.52
CA ARG A 39 17.59 -8.35 -10.06
C ARG A 39 19.04 -8.63 -9.72
N LEU A 40 19.66 -9.62 -10.36
CA LEU A 40 21.08 -9.92 -10.16
C LEU A 40 21.93 -8.66 -10.37
N LYS A 41 21.66 -7.91 -11.43
CA LYS A 41 22.34 -6.64 -11.69
C LYS A 41 22.06 -5.58 -10.61
N ALA A 42 20.84 -5.50 -10.07
CA ALA A 42 20.50 -4.56 -9.00
C ALA A 42 21.22 -4.90 -7.68
N PHE A 43 21.55 -6.18 -7.50
CA PHE A 43 22.25 -6.71 -6.34
C PHE A 43 23.78 -6.82 -6.55
N ASP A 44 24.27 -6.37 -7.71
CA ASP A 44 25.68 -6.43 -8.11
C ASP A 44 26.24 -7.87 -8.13
N LEU A 45 25.35 -8.83 -8.49
CA LEU A 45 25.69 -10.24 -8.58
C LEU A 45 26.01 -10.64 -10.02
N PRO A 46 26.86 -11.68 -10.22
CA PRO A 46 27.15 -12.26 -11.52
C PRO A 46 25.86 -12.77 -12.22
N ALA A 47 25.85 -12.78 -13.55
CA ALA A 47 24.68 -13.19 -14.33
C ALA A 47 24.28 -14.65 -14.16
N ASP A 48 25.20 -15.49 -13.75
CA ASP A 48 25.05 -16.94 -13.46
C ASP A 48 24.74 -17.23 -11.99
N ALA A 49 24.75 -16.19 -11.14
CA ALA A 49 24.43 -16.34 -9.72
C ALA A 49 22.94 -16.61 -9.47
N THR A 50 22.64 -17.05 -8.28
CA THR A 50 21.28 -17.15 -7.76
C THR A 50 21.17 -16.28 -6.52
N LEU A 51 20.21 -15.36 -6.49
CA LEU A 51 19.92 -14.53 -5.34
C LEU A 51 19.36 -15.37 -4.21
N GLU A 52 19.88 -15.21 -3.01
CA GLU A 52 19.32 -15.82 -1.80
C GLU A 52 18.34 -14.85 -1.13
N TRP A 53 17.15 -15.35 -0.80
CA TRP A 53 16.17 -14.60 -0.04
C TRP A 53 16.62 -14.40 1.41
N ASN A 54 16.28 -13.26 2.00
CA ASN A 54 16.58 -12.88 3.39
C ASN A 54 18.09 -12.84 3.69
N HIS A 55 18.93 -12.73 2.66
CA HIS A 55 20.37 -12.62 2.79
C HIS A 55 20.83 -11.21 2.43
N THR A 56 21.75 -10.64 3.27
CA THR A 56 22.33 -9.32 3.04
C THR A 56 23.65 -9.45 2.28
N TYR A 57 23.71 -8.88 1.10
CA TYR A 57 24.93 -8.72 0.29
C TYR A 57 25.54 -7.35 0.56
N GLY A 58 26.86 -7.23 0.50
CA GLY A 58 27.57 -5.96 0.70
C GLY A 58 27.62 -5.51 2.16
N ASN A 59 27.78 -4.22 2.39
CA ASN A 59 27.99 -3.65 3.72
C ASN A 59 27.18 -2.38 3.92
N PHE A 60 26.66 -2.18 5.11
CA PHE A 60 25.89 -0.97 5.46
C PHE A 60 26.76 0.27 5.54
N THR A 61 28.03 0.13 5.95
CA THR A 61 28.92 1.28 6.21
C THR A 61 29.35 2.00 4.94
N ASP A 62 29.45 1.29 3.82
CA ASP A 62 29.83 1.86 2.51
C ASP A 62 28.63 2.10 1.59
N GLY A 63 27.41 1.81 2.07
CA GLY A 63 26.18 1.97 1.30
C GLY A 63 25.96 0.88 0.23
N SER A 64 26.75 -0.21 0.26
CA SER A 64 26.61 -1.32 -0.69
C SER A 64 25.64 -2.40 -0.26
N ALA A 65 25.05 -2.32 0.94
CA ALA A 65 24.15 -3.35 1.44
C ALA A 65 22.91 -3.53 0.52
N ARG A 66 22.63 -4.78 0.19
CA ARG A 66 21.49 -5.21 -0.65
C ARG A 66 20.84 -6.43 -0.02
N ARG A 67 19.53 -6.40 0.18
CA ARG A 67 18.77 -7.55 0.68
C ARG A 67 17.44 -7.66 -0.05
N ALA A 68 17.07 -8.89 -0.39
CA ALA A 68 15.74 -9.22 -0.89
C ALA A 68 15.05 -10.14 0.12
N ASP A 69 13.94 -9.70 0.65
CA ASP A 69 13.15 -10.47 1.60
C ASP A 69 11.89 -11.03 0.92
N LEU A 70 11.69 -12.33 1.07
CA LEU A 70 10.47 -13.00 0.63
C LEU A 70 9.54 -13.12 1.82
N VAL A 71 8.38 -12.48 1.73
CA VAL A 71 7.37 -12.47 2.79
C VAL A 71 6.09 -13.14 2.33
N SER A 72 5.32 -13.70 3.26
CA SER A 72 4.02 -14.25 2.95
C SER A 72 3.03 -13.13 2.63
N GLY A 73 2.46 -13.14 1.42
CA GLY A 73 1.46 -12.13 1.01
C GLY A 73 1.38 -11.94 -0.49
N THR A 74 0.29 -11.27 -0.89
CA THR A 74 0.06 -10.75 -2.24
C THR A 74 0.71 -9.37 -2.39
N HIS A 75 0.63 -8.75 -3.56
CA HIS A 75 1.14 -7.40 -3.82
C HIS A 75 0.64 -6.37 -2.79
N LEU A 76 -0.65 -6.34 -2.53
CA LEU A 76 -1.23 -5.44 -1.53
C LEU A 76 -0.96 -5.93 -0.09
N GLY A 77 -0.95 -7.25 0.12
CA GLY A 77 -0.70 -7.86 1.42
C GLY A 77 0.68 -7.52 2.00
N VAL A 78 1.70 -7.38 1.15
CA VAL A 78 3.05 -6.98 1.56
C VAL A 78 3.05 -5.61 2.25
N MET A 79 2.20 -4.68 1.80
CA MET A 79 2.16 -3.31 2.35
C MET A 79 1.65 -3.25 3.80
N ILE A 80 0.86 -4.24 4.22
CA ILE A 80 0.24 -4.31 5.56
C ILE A 80 0.72 -5.51 6.38
N SER A 81 1.74 -6.23 5.91
CA SER A 81 2.26 -7.42 6.57
C SER A 81 3.15 -7.06 7.76
N ALA A 82 2.95 -7.75 8.90
CA ALA A 82 3.84 -7.66 10.06
C ALA A 82 5.26 -8.12 9.73
N GLU A 83 5.39 -9.10 8.84
CA GLU A 83 6.65 -9.66 8.38
C GLU A 83 7.46 -8.61 7.60
N THR A 84 6.80 -7.88 6.67
CA THR A 84 7.40 -6.75 5.95
C THR A 84 7.85 -5.64 6.90
N ASN A 85 7.00 -5.28 7.86
CA ASN A 85 7.35 -4.23 8.82
C ASN A 85 8.55 -4.63 9.69
N ARG A 86 8.63 -5.89 10.15
CA ARG A 86 9.81 -6.39 10.88
C ARG A 86 11.06 -6.34 10.04
N SER A 87 10.99 -6.81 8.79
CA SER A 87 12.10 -6.75 7.86
C SER A 87 12.60 -5.31 7.65
N ALA A 88 11.69 -4.36 7.46
CA ALA A 88 12.05 -2.94 7.29
C ALA A 88 12.65 -2.34 8.57
N ILE A 89 12.08 -2.63 9.75
CA ILE A 89 12.60 -2.16 11.04
C ILE A 89 14.00 -2.71 11.29
N ASP A 90 14.22 -3.99 11.04
CA ASP A 90 15.51 -4.64 11.18
C ASP A 90 16.54 -4.04 10.20
N TRP A 91 16.15 -3.85 8.96
CA TRP A 91 16.99 -3.21 7.94
C TRP A 91 17.42 -1.80 8.34
N PHE A 92 16.48 -0.95 8.75
CA PHE A 92 16.80 0.40 9.19
C PHE A 92 17.61 0.42 10.48
N GLY A 93 17.35 -0.53 11.41
CA GLY A 93 18.15 -0.71 12.60
C GLY A 93 19.62 -0.95 12.28
N GLN A 94 19.89 -1.83 11.33
CA GLN A 94 21.26 -2.12 10.87
C GLN A 94 21.86 -0.95 10.09
N ALA A 95 21.09 -0.31 9.20
CA ALA A 95 21.57 0.79 8.36
C ALA A 95 21.94 2.04 9.17
N PHE A 96 21.29 2.28 10.31
CA PHE A 96 21.54 3.44 11.18
C PHE A 96 22.28 3.09 12.48
N ASP A 97 22.75 1.86 12.61
CA ASP A 97 23.39 1.34 13.84
C ASP A 97 22.53 1.59 15.11
N GLN A 98 21.23 1.37 14.97
CA GLN A 98 20.25 1.60 16.02
C GLN A 98 19.61 0.28 16.47
N LYS A 99 19.61 0.01 17.77
CA LYS A 99 18.81 -1.11 18.31
C LYS A 99 17.34 -0.68 18.37
N ASN A 100 16.54 -1.19 17.45
CA ASN A 100 15.10 -0.96 17.47
C ASN A 100 14.40 -2.02 18.33
N ASN A 101 13.74 -1.58 19.38
CA ASN A 101 12.84 -2.43 20.19
C ASN A 101 11.40 -2.40 19.68
N ILE A 102 11.19 -1.93 18.45
CA ILE A 102 9.86 -1.80 17.86
C ILE A 102 9.42 -3.16 17.34
N ASP A 103 8.30 -3.67 17.85
CA ASP A 103 7.67 -4.88 17.32
C ASP A 103 7.02 -4.59 15.96
N GLY A 104 7.19 -5.50 15.00
CA GLY A 104 6.54 -5.44 13.69
C GLY A 104 5.01 -5.37 13.75
N TYR A 105 4.41 -5.71 14.87
CA TYR A 105 2.96 -5.54 15.10
C TYR A 105 2.54 -4.12 15.49
N THR A 106 3.46 -3.22 15.75
CA THR A 106 3.14 -1.82 16.12
C THR A 106 2.29 -1.11 15.06
N TYR A 107 2.41 -1.49 13.78
CA TYR A 107 1.60 -0.95 12.71
C TYR A 107 0.09 -1.21 12.88
N TRP A 108 -0.31 -2.30 13.53
CA TRP A 108 -1.72 -2.60 13.81
C TRP A 108 -2.41 -1.51 14.63
N HIS A 109 -1.67 -0.89 15.55
CA HIS A 109 -2.21 0.25 16.32
C HIS A 109 -2.55 1.41 15.37
N LYS A 110 -1.69 1.72 14.41
CA LYS A 110 -1.92 2.76 13.40
C LYS A 110 -3.15 2.42 12.55
N GLU A 111 -3.25 1.19 12.05
CA GLU A 111 -4.37 0.76 11.19
C GLU A 111 -5.69 0.78 11.97
N PHE A 112 -5.69 0.27 13.20
CA PHE A 112 -6.87 0.31 14.06
C PHE A 112 -7.30 1.75 14.40
N CYS A 113 -6.35 2.59 14.78
CA CYS A 113 -6.63 4.02 15.03
C CYS A 113 -7.13 4.73 13.76
N GLY A 114 -6.59 4.40 12.59
CA GLY A 114 -7.05 4.94 11.31
C GLY A 114 -8.49 4.56 10.99
N LEU A 115 -8.85 3.28 11.16
CA LEU A 115 -10.22 2.81 10.97
C LEU A 115 -11.19 3.43 11.99
N ALA A 116 -10.77 3.51 13.25
CA ALA A 116 -11.57 4.16 14.28
C ALA A 116 -11.80 5.65 13.97
N ALA A 117 -10.74 6.36 13.54
CA ALA A 117 -10.85 7.76 13.14
C ALA A 117 -11.81 7.95 11.95
N LEU A 118 -11.75 7.07 10.95
CA LEU A 118 -12.68 7.08 9.82
C LEU A 118 -14.12 6.89 10.27
N PHE A 119 -14.38 5.91 11.15
CA PHE A 119 -15.70 5.65 11.71
C PHE A 119 -16.24 6.88 12.46
N PHE A 120 -15.43 7.46 13.35
CA PHE A 120 -15.84 8.65 14.09
C PHE A 120 -16.03 9.87 13.19
N ALA A 121 -15.23 10.03 12.14
CA ALA A 121 -15.40 11.12 11.17
C ALA A 121 -16.73 10.99 10.42
N LEU A 122 -17.11 9.77 9.98
CA LEU A 122 -18.40 9.53 9.34
C LEU A 122 -19.59 9.79 10.30
N ALA A 123 -19.46 9.32 11.54
CA ALA A 123 -20.47 9.61 12.56
C ALA A 123 -20.61 11.11 12.81
N ALA A 124 -19.49 11.82 12.99
CA ALA A 124 -19.47 13.27 13.18
C ALA A 124 -20.10 14.01 11.99
N MET A 125 -19.83 13.56 10.77
CA MET A 125 -20.43 14.13 9.56
C MET A 125 -21.95 14.00 9.58
N LEU A 126 -22.48 12.84 9.96
CA LEU A 126 -23.93 12.60 10.07
C LEU A 126 -24.57 13.48 11.16
N PHE A 127 -23.94 13.59 12.33
CA PHE A 127 -24.42 14.47 13.40
C PHE A 127 -24.38 15.93 12.98
N LEU A 128 -23.32 16.38 12.33
CA LEU A 128 -23.19 17.73 11.82
C LEU A 128 -24.25 18.03 10.76
N ALA A 129 -24.47 17.11 9.80
CA ALA A 129 -25.48 17.25 8.78
C ALA A 129 -26.88 17.41 9.42
N ASN A 130 -27.25 16.54 10.38
CA ASN A 130 -28.52 16.67 11.09
C ASN A 130 -28.64 17.98 11.86
N GLY A 131 -27.56 18.41 12.52
CA GLY A 131 -27.52 19.70 13.22
C GLY A 131 -27.70 20.90 12.28
N LEU A 132 -27.05 20.87 11.10
CA LEU A 132 -27.21 21.93 10.10
C LEU A 132 -28.63 21.97 9.51
N LEU A 133 -29.23 20.81 9.23
CA LEU A 133 -30.60 20.71 8.73
C LEU A 133 -31.65 21.19 9.73
N ALA A 134 -31.34 21.20 11.02
CA ALA A 134 -32.20 21.80 12.05
C ALA A 134 -32.18 23.34 12.01
N LEU A 135 -31.22 23.99 11.36
CA LEU A 135 -31.16 25.44 11.21
C LEU A 135 -32.18 25.92 10.16
N PRO A 136 -32.91 27.05 10.40
CA PRO A 136 -33.92 27.55 9.46
C PRO A 136 -33.40 27.77 8.03
N TYR A 137 -32.14 28.17 7.91
CA TYR A 137 -31.48 28.40 6.61
C TYR A 137 -31.39 27.14 5.75
N PHE A 138 -31.13 25.99 6.38
CA PHE A 138 -30.98 24.71 5.68
C PHE A 138 -32.26 23.85 5.69
N ALA A 139 -33.26 24.25 6.45
CA ALA A 139 -34.53 23.50 6.57
C ALA A 139 -35.23 23.34 5.20
N ALA A 140 -35.00 24.26 4.27
CA ALA A 140 -35.55 24.16 2.92
C ALA A 140 -35.04 22.92 2.14
N ALA A 141 -33.85 22.40 2.48
CA ALA A 141 -33.30 21.19 1.89
C ALA A 141 -34.01 19.90 2.35
N CYS A 142 -34.77 19.97 3.44
CA CYS A 142 -35.57 18.88 4.00
C CYS A 142 -36.99 18.80 3.46
N GLN A 143 -37.31 19.50 2.38
CA GLN A 143 -38.65 19.40 1.80
C GLN A 143 -38.90 17.96 1.32
N PRO A 144 -40.09 17.39 1.63
CA PRO A 144 -40.43 16.07 1.14
C PRO A 144 -40.39 16.09 -0.39
N VAL A 145 -39.56 15.22 -0.95
CA VAL A 145 -39.58 15.00 -2.40
C VAL A 145 -40.97 14.46 -2.71
N GLU A 146 -41.80 15.25 -3.39
CA GLU A 146 -43.04 14.68 -3.97
C GLU A 146 -42.60 13.49 -4.81
N HIS A 147 -43.12 12.30 -4.51
CA HIS A 147 -42.87 11.12 -5.32
C HIS A 147 -43.43 11.37 -6.72
N ALA A 148 -42.65 12.02 -7.58
CA ALA A 148 -42.94 12.01 -9.00
C ALA A 148 -42.99 10.56 -9.44
N SER A 149 -44.20 10.10 -9.85
CA SER A 149 -44.34 8.73 -10.32
C SER A 149 -43.32 8.52 -11.47
N TYR A 150 -42.77 7.34 -11.60
CA TYR A 150 -41.80 6.99 -12.64
C TYR A 150 -42.26 7.38 -14.05
N TYR A 151 -43.59 7.47 -14.27
CA TYR A 151 -44.23 7.93 -15.47
C TYR A 151 -44.09 9.44 -15.75
N GLU A 152 -44.00 10.27 -14.71
CA GLU A 152 -43.90 11.74 -14.87
C GLU A 152 -42.49 12.17 -15.22
N ILE A 153 -41.45 11.46 -14.73
CA ILE A 153 -40.07 11.70 -15.07
C ILE A 153 -39.85 11.46 -16.58
N GLY A 154 -40.46 10.42 -17.17
CA GLY A 154 -40.41 10.15 -18.60
C GLY A 154 -41.09 11.20 -19.46
N ARG A 155 -42.21 11.80 -18.98
CA ARG A 155 -42.92 12.85 -19.73
C ARG A 155 -42.21 14.20 -19.74
N ALA A 156 -41.59 14.57 -18.62
CA ALA A 156 -40.81 15.83 -18.56
C ALA A 156 -39.63 15.81 -19.57
N SER A 157 -38.94 14.67 -19.66
CA SER A 157 -37.83 14.49 -20.61
C SER A 157 -38.24 14.53 -22.08
N CYS A 158 -39.49 14.20 -22.42
CA CYS A 158 -39.98 14.24 -23.79
C CYS A 158 -40.55 15.63 -24.20
N ARG A 159 -40.87 16.50 -23.24
CA ARG A 159 -41.49 17.80 -23.53
C ARG A 159 -40.51 18.91 -23.88
N GLU A 160 -39.23 18.71 -23.57
CA GLU A 160 -38.16 19.70 -23.89
C GLU A 160 -37.52 19.50 -25.28
N ARG A 161 -38.07 18.60 -26.11
CA ARG A 161 -37.53 18.34 -27.48
C ARG A 161 -38.50 18.64 -28.60
N VAL A 162 -39.37 19.62 -28.46
CA VAL A 162 -40.17 20.15 -29.59
C VAL A 162 -39.92 21.64 -29.73
#